data_574f020b6cb92a1be87ebae69eaad480
#
_entry.id   574f020b6cb92a1be87ebae69eaad480
#
_cell.length_a   1.000
_cell.length_b   1.000
_cell.length_c   1.000
_cell.angle_alpha   90.00
_cell.angle_beta   90.00
_cell.angle_gamma   90.00
#
_symmetry.space_group_name_H-M   'P 1'
#
loop_
_entity.id
_entity.type
_entity.pdbx_description
1 polymer ?
#
loop_
_entity_poly.entity_id
_entity_poly.type
_entity_poly.pdbx_seq_one_letter_code
_entity_poly.pdbx_strand_id
1 'polypeptide(L)'
;MACTTILVGKKASYDGSTMIARNDDSGSGHFTPKKFVVIHPEEQPKTYKSVISHVTIELPDDPMRYTAVPNAVEGEGIWAAAGVNEANVAMTATETITSNPRVLGADPLVKLQPAEDGKEEVPGGIGEEDIVCIVLPYIRSAREGVKRLGSLLEQYGTYEMNGIAFQDQDEVWWLETIGGHHWIARRVPDDVYVVMPNQLGIDHFDLEDALSDQKEYCLLYTSPSPRDGATSR
;
A
#
# COMPACT_ATOMS: atom_id res chain seq x y z
N MET A 1 -14.85 -0.11 -14.06
CA MET A 1 -13.61 0.60 -13.84
C MET A 1 -12.49 -0.39 -13.71
N ALA A 2 -11.44 -0.21 -14.42
CA ALA A 2 -10.52 -1.32 -14.58
C ALA A 2 -9.06 -0.84 -14.58
N CYS A 3 -8.59 -0.38 -13.41
CA CYS A 3 -7.16 -0.50 -13.21
C CYS A 3 -6.77 -1.97 -13.33
N THR A 4 -5.57 -2.25 -13.79
CA THR A 4 -5.04 -3.60 -13.87
C THR A 4 -3.54 -3.55 -13.63
N THR A 5 -3.08 -4.35 -12.69
CA THR A 5 -1.66 -4.52 -12.40
C THR A 5 -1.17 -5.86 -12.94
N ILE A 6 0.00 -5.87 -13.55
CA ILE A 6 0.70 -7.08 -13.97
C ILE A 6 1.94 -7.24 -13.11
N LEU A 7 2.13 -8.43 -12.56
CA LEU A 7 3.24 -8.83 -11.72
C LEU A 7 3.97 -9.99 -12.42
N VAL A 8 5.28 -9.91 -12.57
CA VAL A 8 6.06 -10.94 -13.29
C VAL A 8 7.25 -11.38 -12.45
N GLY A 9 7.27 -12.66 -12.10
CA GLY A 9 8.38 -13.30 -11.43
C GLY A 9 9.60 -13.47 -12.36
N LYS A 10 10.80 -13.49 -11.80
CA LYS A 10 12.07 -13.47 -12.56
C LYS A 10 12.29 -14.61 -13.53
N LYS A 11 11.66 -15.77 -13.33
CA LYS A 11 11.73 -16.91 -14.26
C LYS A 11 10.62 -16.90 -15.31
N ALA A 12 9.62 -16.05 -15.15
CA ALA A 12 8.55 -15.83 -16.11
C ALA A 12 8.89 -14.75 -17.15
N SER A 13 9.96 -13.98 -16.92
CA SER A 13 10.48 -13.00 -17.87
C SER A 13 11.52 -13.62 -18.81
N TYR A 14 11.74 -12.97 -19.94
CA TYR A 14 12.70 -13.46 -20.96
C TYR A 14 14.17 -13.33 -20.51
N ASP A 15 14.49 -12.30 -19.77
CA ASP A 15 15.86 -11.93 -19.38
C ASP A 15 16.15 -12.13 -17.88
N GLY A 16 15.24 -12.74 -17.13
CA GLY A 16 15.37 -12.97 -15.69
C GLY A 16 15.05 -11.75 -14.81
N SER A 17 14.51 -10.69 -15.40
CA SER A 17 14.05 -9.52 -14.63
C SER A 17 12.70 -9.78 -13.96
N THR A 18 12.50 -9.16 -12.79
CA THR A 18 11.17 -8.97 -12.19
C THR A 18 10.51 -7.75 -12.80
N MET A 19 9.19 -7.74 -12.90
CA MET A 19 8.46 -6.58 -13.43
C MET A 19 7.14 -6.35 -12.69
N ILE A 20 6.79 -5.08 -12.53
CA ILE A 20 5.45 -4.63 -12.17
C ILE A 20 5.02 -3.55 -13.15
N ALA A 21 3.77 -3.59 -13.59
CA ALA A 21 3.19 -2.56 -14.45
C ALA A 21 1.71 -2.39 -14.12
N ARG A 22 1.23 -1.15 -14.18
CA ARG A 22 -0.16 -0.80 -13.88
C ARG A 22 -0.68 0.21 -14.90
N ASN A 23 -1.93 0.05 -15.32
CA ASN A 23 -2.69 1.15 -15.91
C ASN A 23 -3.44 1.88 -14.79
N ASP A 24 -3.51 3.20 -14.89
CA ASP A 24 -4.30 4.06 -14.02
C ASP A 24 -5.55 4.50 -14.79
N ASP A 25 -6.71 3.95 -14.41
CA ASP A 25 -7.98 4.15 -15.13
C ASP A 25 -9.06 4.68 -14.17
N SER A 26 -9.54 5.89 -14.46
CA SER A 26 -10.55 6.54 -13.64
C SER A 26 -11.97 6.13 -14.05
N GLY A 27 -12.74 5.62 -13.09
CA GLY A 27 -14.15 5.30 -13.29
C GLY A 27 -15.08 6.49 -13.39
N SER A 28 -14.60 7.68 -13.09
CA SER A 28 -15.38 8.90 -13.19
C SER A 28 -15.58 9.37 -14.66
N GLY A 29 -14.78 8.81 -15.60
CA GLY A 29 -14.71 9.28 -16.98
C GLY A 29 -14.01 10.64 -17.14
N HIS A 30 -13.46 11.19 -16.07
CA HIS A 30 -12.64 12.40 -16.13
C HIS A 30 -11.18 12.05 -16.32
N PHE A 31 -10.53 12.73 -17.23
CA PHE A 31 -9.09 12.63 -17.43
C PHE A 31 -8.37 13.45 -16.34
N THR A 32 -7.55 12.77 -15.54
CA THR A 32 -6.67 13.42 -14.57
C THR A 32 -5.25 13.41 -15.12
N PRO A 33 -4.70 14.58 -15.51
CA PRO A 33 -3.34 14.65 -16.05
C PRO A 33 -2.32 14.26 -14.97
N LYS A 34 -1.37 13.44 -15.38
CA LYS A 34 -0.23 13.02 -14.56
C LYS A 34 1.05 13.69 -15.05
N LYS A 35 2.04 13.80 -14.19
CA LYS A 35 3.40 14.25 -14.53
C LYS A 35 4.42 13.23 -14.04
N PHE A 36 5.47 12.98 -14.83
CA PHE A 36 6.61 12.21 -14.34
C PHE A 36 7.60 13.14 -13.63
N VAL A 37 7.96 12.80 -12.41
CA VAL A 37 8.86 13.62 -11.59
C VAL A 37 9.96 12.76 -10.95
N VAL A 38 11.07 13.41 -10.63
CA VAL A 38 12.12 12.89 -9.76
C VAL A 38 12.07 13.73 -8.48
N ILE A 39 11.94 13.10 -7.34
CA ILE A 39 11.93 13.76 -6.03
C ILE A 39 13.26 13.47 -5.34
N HIS A 40 13.97 14.53 -4.97
CA HIS A 40 15.23 14.44 -4.28
C HIS A 40 15.06 14.39 -2.75
N PRO A 41 16.01 13.84 -1.98
CA PRO A 41 15.91 13.75 -0.53
C PRO A 41 15.59 15.07 0.17
N GLU A 42 16.21 16.18 -0.29
CA GLU A 42 16.04 17.52 0.25
C GLU A 42 14.66 18.15 -0.02
N GLU A 43 13.90 17.61 -0.97
CA GLU A 43 12.55 18.05 -1.33
C GLU A 43 11.47 17.35 -0.51
N GLN A 44 11.84 16.33 0.25
CA GLN A 44 10.89 15.50 0.99
C GLN A 44 10.60 16.08 2.37
N PRO A 45 9.34 16.13 2.80
CA PRO A 45 8.99 16.68 4.10
C PRO A 45 9.41 15.72 5.23
N LYS A 46 9.66 16.26 6.41
CA LYS A 46 9.83 15.45 7.63
C LYS A 46 8.50 14.96 8.21
N THR A 47 7.45 15.71 7.96
CA THR A 47 6.09 15.40 8.37
C THR A 47 5.20 15.44 7.13
N TYR A 48 4.57 14.32 6.81
CA TYR A 48 3.59 14.21 5.73
C TYR A 48 2.19 14.48 6.28
N LYS A 49 1.39 15.22 5.53
CA LYS A 49 -0.04 15.40 5.83
C LYS A 49 -0.87 15.11 4.59
N SER A 50 -1.80 14.14 4.71
CA SER A 50 -2.76 13.82 3.65
C SER A 50 -3.71 14.98 3.39
N VAL A 51 -4.02 15.22 2.11
CA VAL A 51 -5.02 16.23 1.71
C VAL A 51 -6.43 15.68 1.90
N ILE A 52 -6.63 14.37 1.74
CA ILE A 52 -7.96 13.74 1.78
C ILE A 52 -8.35 13.34 3.20
N SER A 53 -7.47 12.62 3.88
CA SER A 53 -7.78 12.05 5.19
C SER A 53 -7.31 12.89 6.37
N HIS A 54 -6.48 13.90 6.12
CA HIS A 54 -5.83 14.75 7.10
C HIS A 54 -4.89 14.01 8.07
N VAL A 55 -4.62 12.71 7.84
CA VAL A 55 -3.63 11.98 8.64
C VAL A 55 -2.27 12.66 8.56
N THR A 56 -1.60 12.75 9.70
CA THR A 56 -0.24 13.31 9.80
C THR A 56 0.72 12.22 10.22
N ILE A 57 1.81 12.07 9.47
CA ILE A 57 2.79 10.99 9.61
C ILE A 57 4.19 11.58 9.70
N GLU A 58 4.91 11.29 10.78
CA GLU A 58 6.33 11.61 10.89
C GLU A 58 7.13 10.64 10.02
N LEU A 59 7.96 11.19 9.15
CA LEU A 59 8.76 10.43 8.19
C LEU A 59 10.20 10.27 8.70
N PRO A 60 10.90 9.17 8.34
CA PRO A 60 12.33 9.01 8.68
C PRO A 60 13.21 10.12 8.09
N ASP A 61 14.35 10.36 8.73
CA ASP A 61 15.27 11.46 8.36
C ASP A 61 16.16 11.15 7.13
N ASP A 62 16.14 9.93 6.60
CA ASP A 62 17.01 9.43 5.54
C ASP A 62 16.27 8.98 4.28
N PRO A 63 15.44 9.83 3.66
CA PRO A 63 14.73 9.47 2.44
C PRO A 63 15.69 9.29 1.27
N MET A 64 15.42 8.29 0.43
CA MET A 64 16.10 8.12 -0.85
C MET A 64 15.42 8.94 -1.94
N ARG A 65 16.20 9.30 -2.97
CA ARG A 65 15.65 9.83 -4.22
C ARG A 65 14.75 8.76 -4.88
N TYR A 66 13.63 9.21 -5.44
CA TYR A 66 12.72 8.33 -6.17
C TYR A 66 12.03 9.04 -7.32
N THR A 67 11.53 8.26 -8.27
CA THR A 67 10.62 8.73 -9.32
C THR A 67 9.17 8.52 -8.91
N ALA A 68 8.28 9.34 -9.42
CA ALA A 68 6.83 9.18 -9.20
C ALA A 68 6.03 9.75 -10.37
N VAL A 69 4.74 9.38 -10.42
CA VAL A 69 3.79 9.84 -11.45
C VAL A 69 2.58 10.49 -10.77
N PRO A 70 2.78 11.62 -10.04
CA PRO A 70 1.70 12.30 -9.34
C PRO A 70 0.72 13.01 -10.27
N ASN A 71 -0.43 13.40 -9.71
CA ASN A 71 -1.35 14.32 -10.36
C ASN A 71 -0.64 15.64 -10.72
N ALA A 72 -0.96 16.18 -11.90
CA ALA A 72 -0.46 17.48 -12.33
C ALA A 72 -1.30 18.64 -11.79
N VAL A 73 -2.50 18.36 -11.25
CA VAL A 73 -3.40 19.34 -10.63
C VAL A 73 -3.02 19.49 -9.16
N GLU A 74 -2.84 20.74 -8.73
CA GLU A 74 -2.51 21.04 -7.33
C GLU A 74 -3.77 21.06 -6.45
N GLY A 75 -3.58 20.70 -5.16
CA GLY A 75 -4.65 20.77 -4.15
C GLY A 75 -5.59 19.56 -4.09
N GLU A 76 -5.40 18.56 -4.97
CA GLU A 76 -6.23 17.34 -5.01
C GLU A 76 -5.53 16.12 -4.39
N GLY A 77 -4.39 16.32 -3.74
CA GLY A 77 -3.53 15.24 -3.27
C GLY A 77 -2.46 14.83 -4.29
N ILE A 78 -1.49 14.02 -3.82
CA ILE A 78 -0.33 13.67 -4.64
C ILE A 78 -0.68 12.59 -5.66
N TRP A 79 -1.29 11.49 -5.23
CA TRP A 79 -1.69 10.37 -6.10
C TRP A 79 -0.52 9.87 -6.97
N ALA A 80 0.59 9.53 -6.34
CA ALA A 80 1.86 9.29 -7.03
C ALA A 80 1.90 8.06 -7.95
N ALA A 81 0.85 7.27 -8.00
CA ALA A 81 0.56 6.14 -8.87
C ALA A 81 1.62 5.03 -8.89
N ALA A 82 2.87 5.32 -9.20
CA ALA A 82 3.97 4.38 -9.23
C ALA A 82 5.31 5.10 -9.11
N GLY A 83 6.35 4.38 -8.74
CA GLY A 83 7.70 4.92 -8.70
C GLY A 83 8.77 3.87 -8.51
N VAL A 84 10.02 4.32 -8.66
CA VAL A 84 11.25 3.54 -8.43
C VAL A 84 12.20 4.40 -7.61
N ASN A 85 12.78 3.86 -6.55
CA ASN A 85 13.79 4.55 -5.75
C ASN A 85 15.23 4.21 -6.19
N GLU A 86 16.22 4.88 -5.63
CA GLU A 86 17.63 4.68 -5.98
C GLU A 86 18.21 3.33 -5.51
N ALA A 87 17.53 2.61 -4.64
CA ALA A 87 17.85 1.22 -4.31
C ALA A 87 17.30 0.22 -5.33
N ASN A 88 16.75 0.70 -6.45
CA ASN A 88 16.11 -0.11 -7.49
C ASN A 88 14.90 -0.92 -6.99
N VAL A 89 14.17 -0.36 -6.03
CA VAL A 89 12.89 -0.91 -5.57
C VAL A 89 11.77 -0.12 -6.23
N ALA A 90 10.83 -0.82 -6.83
CA ALA A 90 9.63 -0.23 -7.42
C ALA A 90 8.38 -0.57 -6.59
N MET A 91 7.39 0.32 -6.65
CA MET A 91 6.04 0.03 -6.17
C MET A 91 4.99 0.70 -7.05
N THR A 92 3.80 0.13 -7.06
CA THR A 92 2.61 0.79 -7.58
C THR A 92 1.68 1.11 -6.40
N ALA A 93 1.05 2.25 -6.39
CA ALA A 93 -0.19 2.47 -5.68
C ALA A 93 -1.28 2.11 -6.70
N THR A 94 -2.38 1.88 -6.42
CA THR A 94 -3.12 0.84 -5.75
C THR A 94 -4.17 0.31 -6.75
N GLU A 95 -4.53 -0.94 -6.64
CA GLU A 95 -5.78 -1.41 -7.22
C GLU A 95 -6.88 -1.21 -6.18
N THR A 96 -7.90 -0.42 -6.46
CA THR A 96 -9.08 -0.33 -5.59
C THR A 96 -9.78 -1.68 -5.53
N ILE A 97 -9.88 -2.26 -4.35
CA ILE A 97 -10.49 -3.56 -4.11
C ILE A 97 -11.67 -3.44 -3.13
N THR A 98 -12.40 -4.53 -2.95
CA THR A 98 -13.49 -4.60 -1.97
C THR A 98 -13.18 -5.67 -0.94
N SER A 99 -13.67 -5.50 0.29
CA SER A 99 -13.48 -6.47 1.36
C SER A 99 -14.78 -7.11 1.81
N ASN A 100 -14.62 -8.16 2.60
CA ASN A 100 -15.75 -8.88 3.18
C ASN A 100 -16.45 -8.01 4.26
N PRO A 101 -17.78 -7.86 4.23
CA PRO A 101 -18.50 -7.07 5.23
C PRO A 101 -18.31 -7.52 6.68
N ARG A 102 -18.01 -8.81 6.92
CA ARG A 102 -17.71 -9.30 8.27
C ARG A 102 -16.36 -8.80 8.78
N VAL A 103 -15.37 -8.72 7.91
CA VAL A 103 -14.06 -8.16 8.25
C VAL A 103 -14.22 -6.67 8.54
N LEU A 104 -14.90 -5.92 7.69
CA LEU A 104 -15.18 -4.49 7.90
C LEU A 104 -16.06 -4.22 9.13
N GLY A 105 -16.87 -5.19 9.56
CA GLY A 105 -17.61 -5.10 10.81
C GLY A 105 -16.73 -5.30 12.05
N ALA A 106 -15.64 -6.03 11.93
CA ALA A 106 -14.65 -6.26 13.01
C ALA A 106 -13.53 -5.21 13.01
N ASP A 107 -13.14 -4.75 11.84
CA ASP A 107 -12.06 -3.75 11.62
C ASP A 107 -12.53 -2.71 10.59
N PRO A 108 -13.34 -1.72 11.03
CA PRO A 108 -13.89 -0.71 10.14
C PRO A 108 -12.83 0.18 9.50
N LEU A 109 -13.12 0.67 8.30
CA LEU A 109 -12.28 1.68 7.65
C LEU A 109 -12.16 2.94 8.50
N VAL A 110 -10.96 3.50 8.56
CA VAL A 110 -10.63 4.70 9.34
C VAL A 110 -10.89 5.94 8.47
N LYS A 111 -12.14 6.40 8.46
CA LYS A 111 -12.58 7.54 7.66
C LYS A 111 -12.43 8.85 8.43
N LEU A 112 -12.06 9.92 7.71
CA LEU A 112 -12.08 11.28 8.24
C LEU A 112 -13.47 11.60 8.82
N GLN A 113 -13.49 12.08 10.06
CA GLN A 113 -14.69 12.64 10.70
C GLN A 113 -14.50 14.15 10.82
N PRO A 114 -15.20 14.94 10.02
CA PRO A 114 -15.09 16.40 10.10
C PRO A 114 -15.49 16.94 11.49
N ALA A 115 -14.95 18.10 11.83
CA ALA A 115 -15.38 18.80 13.04
C ALA A 115 -16.86 19.21 12.90
N GLU A 116 -17.72 18.75 13.81
CA GLU A 116 -19.15 19.06 13.85
C GLU A 116 -19.64 19.20 15.29
N ASP A 117 -20.55 20.12 15.53
CA ASP A 117 -21.31 20.30 16.78
C ASP A 117 -20.45 20.25 18.08
N GLY A 118 -19.28 20.92 18.06
CA GLY A 118 -18.39 21.02 19.20
C GLY A 118 -17.48 19.78 19.41
N LYS A 119 -17.46 18.85 18.44
CA LYS A 119 -16.47 17.77 18.36
C LYS A 119 -15.30 18.21 17.49
N GLU A 120 -14.10 17.86 17.93
CA GLU A 120 -12.89 18.04 17.11
C GLU A 120 -12.88 17.09 15.93
N GLU A 121 -12.18 17.48 14.86
CA GLU A 121 -11.92 16.62 13.71
C GLU A 121 -11.12 15.38 14.14
N VAL A 122 -11.51 14.21 13.60
CA VAL A 122 -10.72 12.98 13.72
C VAL A 122 -10.19 12.63 12.34
N PRO A 123 -8.85 12.67 12.15
CA PRO A 123 -8.25 12.28 10.87
C PRO A 123 -8.61 10.85 10.45
N GLY A 124 -8.68 10.64 9.13
CA GLY A 124 -8.79 9.30 8.56
C GLY A 124 -7.46 8.57 8.52
N GLY A 125 -7.47 7.37 7.98
CA GLY A 125 -6.26 6.57 7.74
C GLY A 125 -5.54 6.93 6.45
N ILE A 126 -4.62 6.06 6.03
CA ILE A 126 -3.82 6.17 4.81
C ILE A 126 -4.66 5.74 3.59
N GLY A 127 -4.48 6.37 2.46
CA GLY A 127 -5.08 5.95 1.20
C GLY A 127 -4.13 5.98 0.01
N GLU A 128 -4.65 5.73 -1.17
CA GLU A 128 -3.89 5.70 -2.43
C GLU A 128 -3.09 6.99 -2.65
N GLU A 129 -3.65 8.13 -2.27
CA GLU A 129 -3.00 9.42 -2.34
C GLU A 129 -1.61 9.41 -1.68
N ASP A 130 -1.49 8.71 -0.55
CA ASP A 130 -0.38 8.82 0.39
C ASP A 130 0.73 7.80 0.14
N ILE A 131 0.34 6.57 -0.23
CA ILE A 131 1.14 5.35 -0.05
C ILE A 131 2.53 5.42 -0.68
N VAL A 132 2.67 5.87 -1.92
CA VAL A 132 3.99 5.90 -2.59
C VAL A 132 4.95 6.85 -1.87
N CYS A 133 4.49 8.02 -1.47
CA CYS A 133 5.33 9.06 -0.88
C CYS A 133 5.82 8.70 0.53
N ILE A 134 5.02 7.98 1.30
CA ILE A 134 5.36 7.61 2.68
C ILE A 134 6.10 6.27 2.79
N VAL A 135 6.14 5.48 1.70
CA VAL A 135 6.76 4.14 1.70
C VAL A 135 8.01 4.10 0.84
N LEU A 136 7.91 4.42 -0.45
CA LEU A 136 8.97 4.18 -1.44
C LEU A 136 10.33 4.81 -1.10
N PRO A 137 10.42 6.03 -0.57
CA PRO A 137 11.71 6.65 -0.23
C PRO A 137 12.49 5.94 0.87
N TYR A 138 11.85 5.06 1.64
CA TYR A 138 12.38 4.51 2.89
C TYR A 138 12.58 2.99 2.87
N ILE A 139 12.56 2.36 1.69
CA ILE A 139 12.65 0.91 1.55
C ILE A 139 13.80 0.51 0.61
N ARG A 140 14.50 -0.59 0.93
CA ARG A 140 15.64 -1.10 0.15
C ARG A 140 15.37 -2.46 -0.48
N SER A 141 14.19 -3.02 -0.24
CA SER A 141 13.71 -4.25 -0.88
C SER A 141 12.18 -4.26 -0.97
N ALA A 142 11.65 -5.12 -1.84
CA ALA A 142 10.20 -5.32 -1.95
C ALA A 142 9.59 -5.79 -0.62
N ARG A 143 10.28 -6.67 0.10
CA ARG A 143 9.87 -7.17 1.41
C ARG A 143 9.87 -6.08 2.49
N GLU A 144 10.84 -5.17 2.49
CA GLU A 144 10.80 -3.99 3.35
C GLU A 144 9.60 -3.11 3.04
N GLY A 145 9.21 -3.00 1.76
CA GLY A 145 8.00 -2.29 1.34
C GLY A 145 6.74 -2.86 1.97
N VAL A 146 6.57 -4.17 1.91
CA VAL A 146 5.45 -4.88 2.57
C VAL A 146 5.44 -4.59 4.07
N LYS A 147 6.57 -4.74 4.74
CA LYS A 147 6.67 -4.54 6.20
C LYS A 147 6.42 -3.08 6.61
N ARG A 148 7.00 -2.13 5.87
CA ARG A 148 6.82 -0.71 6.16
C ARG A 148 5.36 -0.29 5.97
N LEU A 149 4.75 -0.63 4.83
CA LEU A 149 3.34 -0.31 4.61
C LEU A 149 2.46 -1.00 5.65
N GLY A 150 2.72 -2.27 5.94
CA GLY A 150 2.02 -3.00 6.98
C GLY A 150 2.05 -2.28 8.33
N SER A 151 3.23 -1.86 8.81
CA SER A 151 3.36 -1.13 10.06
C SER A 151 2.64 0.23 10.06
N LEU A 152 2.61 0.93 8.92
CA LEU A 152 1.86 2.17 8.78
C LEU A 152 0.34 1.92 8.83
N LEU A 153 -0.14 0.86 8.18
CA LEU A 153 -1.55 0.46 8.24
C LEU A 153 -1.97 0.04 9.67
N GLU A 154 -1.11 -0.66 10.39
CA GLU A 154 -1.35 -1.01 11.80
C GLU A 154 -1.47 0.20 12.70
N GLN A 155 -0.69 1.23 12.44
CA GLN A 155 -0.65 2.44 13.27
C GLN A 155 -1.75 3.44 12.92
N TYR A 156 -2.00 3.68 11.64
CA TYR A 156 -2.87 4.75 11.16
C TYR A 156 -4.18 4.25 10.54
N GLY A 157 -4.23 2.97 10.17
CA GLY A 157 -5.32 2.41 9.42
C GLY A 157 -5.42 2.92 7.99
N THR A 158 -6.48 2.50 7.29
CA THR A 158 -6.81 2.98 5.94
C THR A 158 -8.28 3.38 5.84
N TYR A 159 -8.57 4.40 5.03
CA TYR A 159 -9.94 4.81 4.75
C TYR A 159 -10.56 4.10 3.53
N GLU A 160 -9.77 3.31 2.80
CA GLU A 160 -10.18 2.59 1.59
C GLU A 160 -9.44 1.27 1.44
N MET A 161 -9.95 0.40 0.56
CA MET A 161 -9.39 -0.93 0.33
C MET A 161 -8.53 -0.93 -0.92
N ASN A 162 -7.29 -1.41 -0.79
CA ASN A 162 -6.27 -1.32 -1.83
C ASN A 162 -5.43 -2.59 -1.97
N GLY A 163 -5.00 -2.88 -3.22
CA GLY A 163 -3.96 -3.83 -3.52
C GLY A 163 -2.71 -3.10 -4.01
N ILE A 164 -1.54 -3.42 -3.48
CA ILE A 164 -0.27 -2.71 -3.72
C ILE A 164 0.81 -3.69 -4.13
N ALA A 165 1.53 -3.37 -5.22
CA ALA A 165 2.67 -4.15 -5.67
C ALA A 165 4.00 -3.55 -5.22
N PHE A 166 4.92 -4.41 -4.81
CA PHE A 166 6.32 -4.10 -4.55
C PHE A 166 7.22 -5.01 -5.39
N GLN A 167 8.34 -4.47 -5.88
CA GLN A 167 9.28 -5.22 -6.69
C GLN A 167 10.70 -4.73 -6.43
N ASP A 168 11.61 -5.67 -6.31
CA ASP A 168 13.05 -5.45 -6.43
C ASP A 168 13.66 -6.45 -7.45
N GLN A 169 14.98 -6.53 -7.55
CA GLN A 169 15.65 -7.42 -8.49
C GLN A 169 15.41 -8.92 -8.23
N ASP A 170 14.96 -9.28 -7.02
CA ASP A 170 14.85 -10.68 -6.58
C ASP A 170 13.42 -11.14 -6.37
N GLU A 171 12.54 -10.24 -5.91
CA GLU A 171 11.18 -10.59 -5.49
C GLU A 171 10.13 -9.60 -6.02
N VAL A 172 8.91 -10.13 -6.20
CA VAL A 172 7.69 -9.35 -6.41
C VAL A 172 6.71 -9.74 -5.32
N TRP A 173 6.11 -8.73 -4.68
CA TRP A 173 5.11 -8.90 -3.62
C TRP A 173 3.82 -8.18 -3.96
N TRP A 174 2.72 -8.79 -3.57
CA TRP A 174 1.39 -8.19 -3.62
C TRP A 174 0.81 -8.11 -2.21
N LEU A 175 0.38 -6.92 -1.80
CA LEU A 175 -0.26 -6.66 -0.51
C LEU A 175 -1.71 -6.24 -0.76
N GLU A 176 -2.63 -6.79 0.02
CA GLU A 176 -4.04 -6.40 0.05
C GLU A 176 -4.43 -5.90 1.44
N THR A 177 -5.03 -4.72 1.51
CA THR A 177 -5.72 -4.28 2.72
C THR A 177 -7.05 -5.02 2.81
N ILE A 178 -7.37 -5.61 3.95
CA ILE A 178 -8.57 -6.45 4.14
C ILE A 178 -9.53 -5.90 5.20
N GLY A 179 -9.10 -4.89 5.94
CA GLY A 179 -9.85 -4.17 6.95
C GLY A 179 -9.30 -2.77 7.13
N GLY A 180 -9.74 -2.06 8.15
CA GLY A 180 -9.23 -0.72 8.47
C GLY A 180 -7.75 -0.72 8.83
N HIS A 181 -7.25 -1.78 9.48
CA HIS A 181 -5.86 -1.95 9.88
C HIS A 181 -5.26 -3.25 9.39
N HIS A 182 -6.09 -4.26 9.09
CA HIS A 182 -5.63 -5.58 8.69
C HIS A 182 -5.23 -5.62 7.23
N TRP A 183 -4.15 -6.33 6.98
CA TRP A 183 -3.58 -6.55 5.66
C TRP A 183 -3.00 -7.96 5.54
N ILE A 184 -2.90 -8.46 4.32
CA ILE A 184 -2.19 -9.68 3.97
C ILE A 184 -1.30 -9.41 2.76
N ALA A 185 -0.20 -10.13 2.64
CA ALA A 185 0.66 -10.04 1.47
C ALA A 185 1.16 -11.42 1.05
N ARG A 186 1.36 -11.57 -0.26
CA ARG A 186 1.88 -12.78 -0.86
C ARG A 186 3.02 -12.44 -1.82
N ARG A 187 4.09 -13.23 -1.74
CA ARG A 187 5.16 -13.23 -2.73
C ARG A 187 4.64 -13.86 -4.03
N VAL A 188 4.92 -13.22 -5.15
CA VAL A 188 4.65 -13.79 -6.48
C VAL A 188 5.70 -14.87 -6.77
N PRO A 189 5.31 -16.12 -7.09
CA PRO A 189 6.28 -17.14 -7.45
C PRO A 189 7.12 -16.74 -8.66
N ASP A 190 8.39 -17.18 -8.67
CA ASP A 190 9.35 -16.76 -9.70
C ASP A 190 8.94 -17.14 -11.13
N ASP A 191 8.25 -18.25 -11.30
CA ASP A 191 7.93 -18.89 -12.57
C ASP A 191 6.55 -18.54 -13.15
N VAL A 192 5.87 -17.56 -12.55
CA VAL A 192 4.54 -17.12 -12.99
C VAL A 192 4.50 -15.63 -13.27
N TYR A 193 3.51 -15.22 -14.04
CA TYR A 193 2.99 -13.86 -14.05
C TYR A 193 1.57 -13.85 -13.48
N VAL A 194 1.18 -12.73 -12.90
CA VAL A 194 -0.13 -12.53 -12.29
C VAL A 194 -0.76 -11.26 -12.86
N VAL A 195 -2.05 -11.31 -13.12
CA VAL A 195 -2.86 -10.15 -13.51
C VAL A 195 -3.84 -9.85 -12.40
N MET A 196 -3.74 -8.66 -11.83
CA MET A 196 -4.54 -8.22 -10.70
C MET A 196 -5.51 -7.13 -11.17
N PRO A 197 -6.81 -7.46 -11.32
CA PRO A 197 -7.85 -6.46 -11.54
C PRO A 197 -8.33 -5.86 -10.20
N ASN A 198 -9.33 -4.96 -10.24
CA ASN A 198 -9.93 -4.35 -9.05
C ASN A 198 -10.73 -5.35 -8.19
N GLN A 199 -10.06 -6.35 -7.66
CA GLN A 199 -10.64 -7.38 -6.77
C GLN A 199 -9.56 -7.97 -5.86
N LEU A 200 -9.98 -8.67 -4.79
CA LEU A 200 -9.09 -9.51 -4.01
C LEU A 200 -8.51 -10.61 -4.90
N GLY A 201 -7.21 -10.82 -4.86
CA GLY A 201 -6.50 -11.79 -5.70
C GLY A 201 -5.77 -12.86 -4.89
N ILE A 202 -5.57 -12.66 -3.59
CA ILE A 202 -4.99 -13.67 -2.71
C ILE A 202 -6.10 -14.66 -2.32
N ASP A 203 -6.18 -15.78 -3.05
CA ASP A 203 -7.20 -16.82 -2.90
C ASP A 203 -6.79 -17.97 -1.96
N HIS A 204 -5.49 -18.06 -1.68
CA HIS A 204 -4.90 -19.01 -0.74
C HIS A 204 -3.89 -18.30 0.15
N PHE A 205 -3.91 -18.60 1.43
CA PHE A 205 -3.02 -17.99 2.41
C PHE A 205 -2.47 -19.04 3.38
N ASP A 206 -1.14 -19.16 3.45
CA ASP A 206 -0.47 -20.03 4.39
C ASP A 206 -0.19 -19.27 5.69
N LEU A 207 -1.00 -19.56 6.69
CA LEU A 207 -0.91 -18.92 8.00
C LEU A 207 0.34 -19.37 8.77
N GLU A 208 0.81 -20.59 8.58
CA GLU A 208 2.00 -21.11 9.25
C GLU A 208 3.25 -20.39 8.74
N ASP A 209 3.40 -20.23 7.43
CA ASP A 209 4.50 -19.44 6.84
C ASP A 209 4.44 -17.98 7.31
N ALA A 210 3.26 -17.36 7.27
CA ALA A 210 3.09 -15.96 7.65
C ALA A 210 3.39 -15.68 9.13
N LEU A 211 3.17 -16.67 10.01
CA LEU A 211 3.45 -16.57 11.45
C LEU A 211 4.87 -17.03 11.83
N SER A 212 5.65 -17.55 10.89
CA SER A 212 7.00 -18.06 11.13
C SER A 212 8.05 -17.32 10.30
N ASP A 213 8.52 -17.93 9.23
CA ASP A 213 9.65 -17.44 8.41
C ASP A 213 9.26 -16.33 7.44
N GLN A 214 7.96 -16.16 7.17
CA GLN A 214 7.40 -15.17 6.25
C GLN A 214 8.06 -15.22 4.85
N LYS A 215 8.27 -16.42 4.32
CA LYS A 215 8.96 -16.62 3.04
C LYS A 215 8.10 -16.19 1.86
N GLU A 216 6.84 -16.61 1.88
CA GLU A 216 5.89 -16.42 0.79
C GLU A 216 4.67 -15.59 1.20
N TYR A 217 4.39 -15.47 2.52
CA TYR A 217 3.24 -14.76 3.07
C TYR A 217 3.61 -13.85 4.22
N CYS A 218 2.92 -12.72 4.33
CA CYS A 218 2.99 -11.81 5.47
C CYS A 218 1.59 -11.33 5.84
N LEU A 219 1.38 -10.99 7.11
CA LEU A 219 0.12 -10.44 7.62
C LEU A 219 0.36 -9.55 8.86
N LEU A 220 -0.64 -8.79 9.24
CA LEU A 220 -0.72 -8.17 10.57
C LEU A 220 -0.84 -9.27 11.62
N TYR A 221 0.18 -9.40 12.48
CA TYR A 221 0.25 -10.45 13.51
C TYR A 221 -0.43 -10.06 14.84
N THR A 222 -0.56 -8.79 15.15
CA THR A 222 -1.00 -8.32 16.45
C THR A 222 -2.36 -7.64 16.42
N SER A 223 -3.41 -8.42 16.19
CA SER A 223 -4.70 -8.04 16.77
C SER A 223 -4.81 -8.77 18.11
N PRO A 224 -4.83 -8.09 19.27
CA PRO A 224 -5.18 -8.76 20.50
C PRO A 224 -6.58 -9.33 20.32
N SER A 225 -6.67 -10.66 20.28
CA SER A 225 -7.96 -11.34 20.30
C SER A 225 -8.73 -10.80 21.51
N PRO A 226 -10.04 -10.47 21.37
CA PRO A 226 -10.87 -10.13 22.54
C PRO A 226 -10.85 -11.21 23.64
N ARG A 227 -10.27 -12.38 23.35
CA ARG A 227 -10.09 -13.50 24.29
C ARG A 227 -8.79 -13.43 25.10
N ASP A 228 -7.78 -12.68 24.65
CA ASP A 228 -6.49 -12.63 25.37
C ASP A 228 -6.55 -11.78 26.65
N GLY A 229 -7.62 -10.98 26.81
CA GLY A 229 -7.92 -10.27 28.06
C GLY A 229 -8.81 -11.01 29.07
N ALA A 230 -9.28 -12.22 28.74
CA ALA A 230 -10.27 -12.95 29.55
C ALA A 230 -9.73 -14.13 30.37
N THR A 231 -8.42 -14.36 30.38
CA THR A 231 -7.81 -15.43 31.20
C THR A 231 -6.90 -14.87 32.27
N SER A 232 -7.48 -14.17 33.23
CA SER A 232 -6.95 -14.16 34.60
C SER A 232 -8.02 -13.70 35.58
N ARG A 233 -8.84 -14.64 36.01
CA ARG A 233 -9.38 -14.75 37.38
C ARG A 233 -9.93 -16.15 37.60
#